data_495db9d830bbf9c10a823b1d37470d15
#
_entry.id   495db9d830bbf9c10a823b1d37470d15
#
_cell.length_a   1.000
_cell.length_b   1.000
_cell.length_c   1.000
_cell.angle_alpha   90.00
_cell.angle_beta   90.00
_cell.angle_gamma   90.00
#
_symmetry.space_group_name_H-M   'P 1'
#
loop_
_entity.id
_entity.type
_entity.pdbx_description
1 polymer ?
#
loop_
_entity_poly.entity_id
_entity_poly.type
_entity_poly.pdbx_seq_one_letter_code
_entity_poly.pdbx_strand_id
1 'polypeptide(L)'
;MANIRLATPFDAKHLPAVEISAGQTFTSIEKYQWLAEGDGQTEQDHLDFISEQLEWVAVNDCDEPIGFINAEDHHTSLHICEVSVCQQWQGQGLGKKLIKQVLDVALARNITVVTLTTCRDVPWNAPYYQRLGFKILAINELTTELQAILQSEVEAGFAAEDRCAMAISLT
;
A
#
# COMPACT_ATOMS: atom_id res chain seq x y z
N MET A 1 16.50 15.48 2.92
CA MET A 1 15.11 15.25 3.44
C MET A 1 14.31 14.56 2.34
N ALA A 2 13.59 13.49 2.66
CA ALA A 2 12.82 12.76 1.67
C ALA A 2 11.61 13.58 1.20
N ASN A 3 11.36 13.59 -0.11
CA ASN A 3 10.28 14.29 -0.76
C ASN A 3 9.30 13.29 -1.41
N ILE A 4 8.02 13.66 -1.49
CA ILE A 4 7.00 12.86 -2.17
C ILE A 4 6.64 13.55 -3.48
N ARG A 5 6.64 12.79 -4.57
CA ARG A 5 6.20 13.25 -5.89
C ARG A 5 5.48 12.17 -6.66
N LEU A 6 4.78 12.57 -7.72
CA LEU A 6 4.17 11.61 -8.64
C LEU A 6 5.27 10.75 -9.28
N ALA A 7 5.04 9.44 -9.38
CA ALA A 7 5.98 8.55 -10.04
C ALA A 7 5.98 8.80 -11.56
N THR A 8 7.15 8.59 -12.17
CA THR A 8 7.35 8.71 -13.61
C THR A 8 7.74 7.32 -14.18
N PRO A 9 7.61 7.11 -15.50
CA PRO A 9 8.04 5.82 -16.10
C PRO A 9 9.51 5.46 -15.81
N PHE A 10 10.37 6.44 -15.55
CA PHE A 10 11.78 6.19 -15.18
C PHE A 10 11.93 5.56 -13.80
N ASP A 11 10.96 5.74 -12.91
CA ASP A 11 10.99 5.16 -11.57
C ASP A 11 10.63 3.66 -11.60
N ALA A 12 9.77 3.23 -12.52
CA ALA A 12 9.14 1.90 -12.52
C ALA A 12 10.12 0.75 -12.34
N LYS A 13 11.28 0.80 -12.99
CA LYS A 13 12.31 -0.25 -12.91
C LYS A 13 12.97 -0.37 -11.53
N HIS A 14 12.88 0.67 -10.70
CA HIS A 14 13.48 0.71 -9.36
C HIS A 14 12.52 0.25 -8.25
N LEU A 15 11.22 0.27 -8.52
CA LEU A 15 10.21 0.06 -7.48
C LEU A 15 10.09 -1.40 -7.02
N PRO A 16 10.27 -2.44 -7.86
CA PRO A 16 10.31 -3.82 -7.36
C PRO A 16 11.35 -4.04 -6.27
N ALA A 17 12.54 -3.44 -6.40
CA ALA A 17 13.59 -3.55 -5.39
C ALA A 17 13.20 -2.84 -4.07
N VAL A 18 12.45 -1.75 -4.15
CA VAL A 18 11.93 -1.05 -2.96
C VAL A 18 10.96 -1.96 -2.20
N GLU A 19 10.05 -2.62 -2.90
CA GLU A 19 9.08 -3.54 -2.29
C GLU A 19 9.77 -4.74 -1.65
N ILE A 20 10.75 -5.33 -2.32
CA ILE A 20 11.55 -6.44 -1.78
C ILE A 20 12.27 -6.01 -0.50
N SER A 21 12.89 -4.83 -0.49
CA SER A 21 13.53 -4.28 0.70
C SER A 21 12.54 -4.09 1.85
N ALA A 22 11.37 -3.52 1.56
CA ALA A 22 10.33 -3.30 2.55
C ALA A 22 9.82 -4.63 3.14
N GLY A 23 9.66 -5.65 2.31
CA GLY A 23 9.16 -6.97 2.70
C GLY A 23 10.07 -7.73 3.65
N GLN A 24 11.34 -7.34 3.79
CA GLN A 24 12.29 -8.00 4.70
C GLN A 24 11.84 -7.92 6.17
N THR A 25 10.99 -6.97 6.55
CA THR A 25 10.42 -6.91 7.90
C THR A 25 9.60 -8.15 8.25
N PHE A 26 9.02 -8.84 7.27
CA PHE A 26 8.24 -10.07 7.51
C PHE A 26 9.10 -11.28 7.86
N THR A 27 10.43 -11.23 7.69
CA THR A 27 11.33 -12.33 8.09
C THR A 27 11.27 -12.60 9.59
N SER A 28 10.88 -11.62 10.40
CA SER A 28 10.74 -11.74 11.83
C SER A 28 9.47 -12.49 12.28
N ILE A 29 8.56 -12.78 11.37
CA ILE A 29 7.28 -13.47 11.63
C ILE A 29 7.26 -14.77 10.82
N GLU A 30 7.35 -15.91 11.51
CA GLU A 30 7.50 -17.23 10.88
C GLU A 30 6.45 -17.50 9.80
N LYS A 31 5.17 -17.28 10.11
CA LYS A 31 4.07 -17.55 9.16
C LYS A 31 4.04 -16.62 7.95
N TYR A 32 4.85 -15.55 7.94
CA TYR A 32 4.91 -14.57 6.86
C TYR A 32 6.28 -14.47 6.21
N GLN A 33 7.22 -15.35 6.54
CA GLN A 33 8.55 -15.37 5.90
C GLN A 33 8.45 -15.50 4.38
N TRP A 34 7.45 -16.22 3.89
CA TRP A 34 7.22 -16.38 2.46
C TRP A 34 6.92 -15.06 1.73
N LEU A 35 6.41 -14.04 2.43
CA LEU A 35 6.21 -12.71 1.84
C LEU A 35 7.53 -12.01 1.55
N ALA A 36 8.55 -12.25 2.37
CA ALA A 36 9.89 -11.69 2.16
C ALA A 36 10.61 -12.32 0.97
N GLU A 37 10.17 -13.50 0.53
CA GLU A 37 10.73 -14.24 -0.60
C GLU A 37 9.98 -13.97 -1.92
N GLY A 38 8.83 -13.28 -1.86
CA GLY A 38 8.02 -12.96 -3.02
C GLY A 38 8.62 -11.82 -3.85
N ASP A 39 8.30 -11.80 -5.14
CA ASP A 39 8.78 -10.79 -6.08
C ASP A 39 7.98 -9.48 -6.01
N GLY A 40 6.77 -9.51 -5.45
CA GLY A 40 5.88 -8.36 -5.37
C GLY A 40 5.36 -7.91 -6.73
N GLN A 41 5.07 -6.62 -6.83
CA GLN A 41 4.62 -6.01 -8.08
C GLN A 41 5.77 -5.94 -9.09
N THR A 42 5.44 -6.17 -10.37
CA THR A 42 6.42 -6.11 -11.46
C THR A 42 6.63 -4.68 -11.96
N GLU A 43 7.69 -4.46 -12.75
CA GLU A 43 7.89 -3.17 -13.43
C GLU A 43 6.66 -2.78 -14.27
N GLN A 44 6.05 -3.75 -14.97
CA GLN A 44 4.85 -3.48 -15.77
C GLN A 44 3.66 -3.07 -14.90
N ASP A 45 3.47 -3.70 -13.74
CA ASP A 45 2.42 -3.28 -12.78
C ASP A 45 2.62 -1.80 -12.40
N HIS A 46 3.84 -1.39 -12.10
CA HIS A 46 4.15 0.00 -11.78
C HIS A 46 3.87 0.94 -12.96
N LEU A 47 4.25 0.55 -14.18
CA LEU A 47 3.95 1.35 -15.37
C LEU A 47 2.44 1.54 -15.56
N ASP A 48 1.64 0.52 -15.26
CA ASP A 48 0.18 0.61 -15.35
C ASP A 48 -0.37 1.62 -14.33
N PHE A 49 0.07 1.56 -13.05
CA PHE A 49 -0.33 2.56 -12.05
C PHE A 49 0.14 3.97 -12.42
N ILE A 50 1.34 4.11 -12.96
CA ILE A 50 1.90 5.40 -13.37
C ILE A 50 1.08 6.00 -14.52
N SER A 51 0.65 5.18 -15.49
CA SER A 51 -0.18 5.63 -16.61
C SER A 51 -1.53 6.20 -16.15
N GLU A 52 -2.07 5.68 -15.06
CA GLU A 52 -3.31 6.17 -14.43
C GLU A 52 -3.08 7.36 -13.48
N GLN A 53 -1.82 7.78 -13.29
CA GLN A 53 -1.43 8.82 -12.32
C GLN A 53 -1.84 8.47 -10.89
N LEU A 54 -1.72 7.20 -10.53
CA LEU A 54 -2.08 6.66 -9.23
C LEU A 54 -0.91 5.97 -8.54
N GLU A 55 0.31 6.44 -8.79
CA GLU A 55 1.50 6.02 -8.06
C GLU A 55 2.37 7.22 -7.68
N TRP A 56 2.86 7.23 -6.46
CA TRP A 56 3.73 8.27 -5.90
C TRP A 56 4.97 7.61 -5.31
N VAL A 57 6.07 8.33 -5.36
CA VAL A 57 7.34 7.89 -4.78
C VAL A 57 7.81 8.85 -3.70
N ALA A 58 8.42 8.28 -2.66
CA ALA A 58 9.29 9.01 -1.76
C ALA A 58 10.70 8.90 -2.32
N VAL A 59 11.39 10.02 -2.45
CA VAL A 59 12.75 10.08 -3.01
C VAL A 59 13.73 10.69 -2.01
N ASN A 60 15.00 10.27 -2.10
CA ASN A 60 16.09 10.86 -1.33
C ASN A 60 16.58 12.16 -1.99
N ASP A 61 17.65 12.75 -1.46
CA ASP A 61 18.20 14.00 -1.97
C ASP A 61 18.80 13.88 -3.39
N CYS A 62 19.03 12.66 -3.86
CA CYS A 62 19.48 12.37 -5.23
C CYS A 62 18.32 12.03 -6.18
N ASP A 63 17.07 12.24 -5.77
CA ASP A 63 15.85 11.88 -6.51
C ASP A 63 15.71 10.38 -6.78
N GLU A 64 16.32 9.53 -5.96
CA GLU A 64 16.20 8.08 -6.08
C GLU A 64 15.02 7.57 -5.24
N PRO A 65 14.15 6.68 -5.79
CA PRO A 65 13.03 6.12 -5.03
C PRO A 65 13.48 5.30 -3.83
N ILE A 66 12.95 5.66 -2.66
CA ILE A 66 13.18 4.96 -1.37
C ILE A 66 11.88 4.46 -0.75
N GLY A 67 10.76 4.75 -1.38
CA GLY A 67 9.44 4.28 -1.01
C GLY A 67 8.45 4.59 -2.12
N PHE A 68 7.31 3.91 -2.09
CA PHE A 68 6.22 4.18 -3.03
C PHE A 68 4.87 3.83 -2.43
N ILE A 69 3.82 4.38 -3.03
CA ILE A 69 2.43 4.00 -2.79
C ILE A 69 1.69 4.02 -4.12
N ASN A 70 0.83 3.03 -4.35
CA ASN A 70 -0.06 3.03 -5.49
C ASN A 70 -1.48 2.69 -5.09
N ALA A 71 -2.42 3.07 -5.94
CA ALA A 71 -3.84 2.90 -5.69
C ALA A 71 -4.60 2.59 -6.99
N GLU A 72 -5.76 1.99 -6.82
CA GLU A 72 -6.75 1.78 -7.88
C GLU A 72 -7.97 2.66 -7.64
N ASP A 73 -8.56 3.15 -8.72
CA ASP A 73 -9.80 3.92 -8.67
C ASP A 73 -10.99 2.96 -8.80
N HIS A 74 -11.73 2.80 -7.71
CA HIS A 74 -12.96 2.00 -7.66
C HIS A 74 -14.22 2.89 -7.81
N HIS A 75 -14.08 4.09 -8.38
CA HIS A 75 -15.12 5.11 -8.60
C HIS A 75 -15.68 5.75 -7.33
N THR A 76 -16.06 4.97 -6.34
CA THR A 76 -16.58 5.48 -5.05
C THR A 76 -15.51 5.52 -3.96
N SER A 77 -14.35 4.90 -4.21
CA SER A 77 -13.22 4.86 -3.29
C SER A 77 -11.91 4.77 -4.07
N LEU A 78 -10.81 5.22 -3.45
CA LEU A 78 -9.47 4.82 -3.88
C LEU A 78 -9.02 3.64 -3.02
N HIS A 79 -8.52 2.59 -3.66
CA HIS A 79 -7.99 1.42 -2.97
C HIS A 79 -6.47 1.42 -3.01
N ILE A 80 -5.82 1.54 -1.85
CA ILE A 80 -4.36 1.45 -1.75
C ILE A 80 -3.98 -0.01 -2.00
N CYS A 81 -3.20 -0.27 -3.07
CA CYS A 81 -2.76 -1.62 -3.43
C CYS A 81 -1.46 -1.99 -2.72
N GLU A 82 -0.50 -1.07 -2.63
CA GLU A 82 0.77 -1.30 -1.95
C GLU A 82 1.32 0.02 -1.41
N VAL A 83 1.94 -0.04 -0.24
CA VAL A 83 2.79 1.00 0.31
C VAL A 83 4.05 0.36 0.87
N SER A 84 5.19 0.76 0.35
CA SER A 84 6.49 0.19 0.71
C SER A 84 7.51 1.28 0.94
N VAL A 85 8.36 1.10 1.95
CA VAL A 85 9.50 1.97 2.26
C VAL A 85 10.72 1.06 2.44
N CYS A 86 11.81 1.36 1.76
CA CYS A 86 13.08 0.62 1.93
C CYS A 86 13.42 0.47 3.40
N GLN A 87 13.88 -0.71 3.79
CA GLN A 87 14.10 -1.07 5.19
C GLN A 87 14.94 -0.03 5.95
N GLN A 88 16.02 0.46 5.33
CA GLN A 88 16.90 1.45 5.93
C GLN A 88 16.27 2.83 6.11
N TRP A 89 15.14 3.12 5.47
CA TRP A 89 14.42 4.38 5.53
C TRP A 89 13.14 4.32 6.36
N GLN A 90 12.84 3.14 6.93
CA GLN A 90 11.67 2.97 7.79
C GLN A 90 11.85 3.69 9.14
N GLY A 91 10.74 3.96 9.82
CA GLY A 91 10.74 4.64 11.12
C GLY A 91 10.93 6.16 11.03
N GLN A 92 10.88 6.75 9.83
CA GLN A 92 11.05 8.20 9.60
C GLN A 92 9.76 8.88 9.16
N GLY A 93 8.63 8.18 9.23
CA GLY A 93 7.32 8.74 8.86
C GLY A 93 7.03 8.78 7.37
N LEU A 94 7.83 8.15 6.51
CA LEU A 94 7.62 8.17 5.06
C LEU A 94 6.34 7.45 4.65
N GLY A 95 6.02 6.31 5.26
CA GLY A 95 4.78 5.59 5.01
C GLY A 95 3.55 6.44 5.26
N LYS A 96 3.54 7.17 6.39
CA LYS A 96 2.47 8.11 6.74
C LYS A 96 2.33 9.23 5.71
N LYS A 97 3.44 9.77 5.23
CA LYS A 97 3.44 10.82 4.20
C LYS A 97 2.89 10.32 2.88
N LEU A 98 3.27 9.10 2.47
CA LEU A 98 2.75 8.45 1.26
C LEU A 98 1.25 8.20 1.36
N ILE A 99 0.77 7.69 2.49
CA ILE A 99 -0.66 7.48 2.73
C ILE A 99 -1.41 8.81 2.67
N LYS A 100 -0.90 9.85 3.35
CA LYS A 100 -1.50 11.18 3.31
C LYS A 100 -1.62 11.72 1.89
N GLN A 101 -0.65 11.47 1.02
CA GLN A 101 -0.70 11.87 -0.39
C GLN A 101 -1.93 11.26 -1.08
N VAL A 102 -2.23 9.98 -0.86
CA VAL A 102 -3.42 9.34 -1.44
C VAL A 102 -4.70 9.94 -0.87
N LEU A 103 -4.75 10.22 0.44
CA LEU A 103 -5.92 10.85 1.06
C LEU A 103 -6.19 12.24 0.48
N ASP A 104 -5.16 13.05 0.29
CA ASP A 104 -5.27 14.38 -0.30
C ASP A 104 -5.76 14.31 -1.76
N VAL A 105 -5.24 13.37 -2.54
CA VAL A 105 -5.68 13.15 -3.93
C VAL A 105 -7.11 12.67 -4.00
N ALA A 106 -7.52 11.77 -3.11
CA ALA A 106 -8.91 11.31 -3.02
C ALA A 106 -9.86 12.51 -2.80
N LEU A 107 -9.56 13.37 -1.83
CA LEU A 107 -10.35 14.57 -1.56
C LEU A 107 -10.40 15.50 -2.78
N ALA A 108 -9.26 15.72 -3.45
CA ALA A 108 -9.21 16.56 -4.66
C ALA A 108 -10.05 15.99 -5.81
N ARG A 109 -10.30 14.68 -5.83
CA ARG A 109 -11.17 14.00 -6.80
C ARG A 109 -12.62 13.86 -6.31
N ASN A 110 -12.97 14.43 -5.16
CA ASN A 110 -14.28 14.27 -4.51
C ASN A 110 -14.58 12.81 -4.13
N ILE A 111 -13.55 12.03 -3.86
CA ILE A 111 -13.66 10.66 -3.34
C ILE A 111 -13.47 10.73 -1.84
N THR A 112 -14.46 10.25 -1.08
CA THR A 112 -14.48 10.41 0.37
C THR A 112 -14.13 9.14 1.15
N VAL A 113 -13.78 8.07 0.46
CA VAL A 113 -13.41 6.79 1.07
C VAL A 113 -12.10 6.29 0.47
N VAL A 114 -11.16 5.91 1.34
CA VAL A 114 -9.93 5.22 0.92
C VAL A 114 -9.91 3.88 1.65
N THR A 115 -9.62 2.81 0.90
CA THR A 115 -9.60 1.44 1.41
C THR A 115 -8.23 0.81 1.24
N LEU A 116 -7.99 -0.25 1.99
CA LEU A 116 -6.84 -1.13 1.83
C LEU A 116 -7.16 -2.52 2.39
N THR A 117 -6.33 -3.50 2.07
CA THR A 117 -6.30 -4.79 2.76
C THR A 117 -4.94 -4.99 3.38
N THR A 118 -4.88 -5.68 4.51
CA THR A 118 -3.63 -5.83 5.26
C THR A 118 -3.69 -7.01 6.22
N CYS A 119 -2.55 -7.34 6.83
CA CYS A 119 -2.48 -8.35 7.88
C CYS A 119 -3.11 -7.82 9.17
N ARG A 120 -4.00 -8.61 9.76
CA ARG A 120 -4.79 -8.22 10.94
C ARG A 120 -3.93 -8.02 12.19
N ASP A 121 -2.96 -8.89 12.42
CA ASP A 121 -2.24 -8.98 13.69
C ASP A 121 -0.79 -8.48 13.64
N VAL A 122 -0.31 -8.06 12.45
CA VAL A 122 1.06 -7.55 12.31
C VAL A 122 1.11 -6.10 12.79
N PRO A 123 2.00 -5.73 13.75
CA PRO A 123 2.01 -4.41 14.39
C PRO A 123 2.14 -3.23 13.43
N TRP A 124 2.84 -3.39 12.31
CA TRP A 124 3.02 -2.36 11.29
C TRP A 124 1.98 -2.44 10.14
N ASN A 125 0.93 -3.24 10.30
CA ASN A 125 -0.18 -3.36 9.37
C ASN A 125 -1.47 -2.84 10.01
N ALA A 126 -2.51 -3.65 10.24
CA ALA A 126 -3.80 -3.14 10.73
C ALA A 126 -3.68 -2.24 11.98
N PRO A 127 -2.90 -2.59 13.02
CA PRO A 127 -2.73 -1.69 14.16
C PRO A 127 -2.12 -0.33 13.79
N TYR A 128 -1.19 -0.30 12.84
CA TYR A 128 -0.60 0.95 12.33
C TYR A 128 -1.64 1.80 11.59
N TYR A 129 -2.42 1.19 10.70
CA TYR A 129 -3.47 1.90 9.95
C TYR A 129 -4.59 2.38 10.87
N GLN A 130 -4.92 1.63 11.93
CA GLN A 130 -5.88 2.09 12.94
C GLN A 130 -5.43 3.39 13.60
N ARG A 131 -4.14 3.52 13.91
CA ARG A 131 -3.58 4.76 14.46
C ARG A 131 -3.66 5.94 13.48
N LEU A 132 -3.74 5.67 12.17
CA LEU A 132 -3.92 6.69 11.14
C LEU A 132 -5.40 7.04 10.90
N GLY A 133 -6.33 6.34 11.55
CA GLY A 133 -7.76 6.61 11.43
C GLY A 133 -8.56 5.61 10.59
N PHE A 134 -7.89 4.60 10.01
CA PHE A 134 -8.59 3.53 9.31
C PHE A 134 -9.32 2.62 10.30
N LYS A 135 -10.45 2.07 9.86
CA LYS A 135 -11.24 1.10 10.64
C LYS A 135 -11.32 -0.21 9.89
N ILE A 136 -11.25 -1.31 10.63
CA ILE A 136 -11.48 -2.65 10.06
C ILE A 136 -12.96 -2.76 9.68
N LEU A 137 -13.23 -3.19 8.46
CA LEU A 137 -14.57 -3.39 7.96
C LEU A 137 -15.13 -4.75 8.39
N ALA A 138 -16.37 -4.78 8.83
CA ALA A 138 -17.10 -6.02 9.05
C ALA A 138 -17.46 -6.66 7.70
N ILE A 139 -17.77 -7.96 7.71
CA ILE A 139 -18.10 -8.72 6.48
C ILE A 139 -19.24 -8.06 5.69
N ASN A 140 -20.26 -7.57 6.38
CA ASN A 140 -21.42 -6.91 5.75
C ASN A 140 -21.13 -5.50 5.23
N GLU A 141 -19.95 -4.96 5.51
CA GLU A 141 -19.50 -3.65 5.01
C GLU A 141 -18.60 -3.77 3.77
N LEU A 142 -18.21 -4.99 3.41
CA LEU A 142 -17.32 -5.22 2.27
C LEU A 142 -18.04 -4.99 0.94
N THR A 143 -17.43 -4.19 0.07
CA THR A 143 -17.86 -4.07 -1.32
C THR A 143 -17.51 -5.34 -2.10
N THR A 144 -18.12 -5.51 -3.27
CA THR A 144 -17.82 -6.63 -4.17
C THR A 144 -16.33 -6.66 -4.52
N GLU A 145 -15.73 -5.50 -4.79
CA GLU A 145 -14.30 -5.35 -5.11
C GLU A 145 -13.43 -5.80 -3.93
N LEU A 146 -13.75 -5.38 -2.71
CA LEU A 146 -12.98 -5.79 -1.52
C LEU A 146 -13.11 -7.29 -1.24
N GLN A 147 -14.28 -7.86 -1.44
CA GLN A 147 -14.49 -9.31 -1.32
C GLN A 147 -13.60 -10.08 -2.31
N ALA A 148 -13.55 -9.62 -3.56
CA ALA A 148 -12.72 -10.24 -4.59
C ALA A 148 -11.23 -10.13 -4.27
N ILE A 149 -10.78 -8.97 -3.76
CA ILE A 149 -9.39 -8.76 -3.36
C ILE A 149 -9.01 -9.71 -2.23
N LEU A 150 -9.82 -9.79 -1.16
CA LEU A 150 -9.56 -10.69 -0.03
C LEU A 150 -9.54 -12.15 -0.47
N GLN A 151 -10.42 -12.55 -1.37
CA GLN A 151 -10.44 -13.90 -1.92
C GLN A 151 -9.16 -14.21 -2.71
N SER A 152 -8.69 -13.26 -3.52
CA SER A 152 -7.43 -13.43 -4.26
C SER A 152 -6.22 -13.58 -3.33
N GLU A 153 -6.24 -12.94 -2.17
CA GLU A 153 -5.18 -13.05 -1.17
C GLU A 153 -5.18 -14.43 -0.51
N VAL A 154 -6.36 -15.00 -0.25
CA VAL A 154 -6.47 -16.38 0.23
C VAL A 154 -5.92 -17.37 -0.80
N GLU A 155 -6.24 -17.18 -2.07
CA GLU A 155 -5.73 -17.98 -3.18
C GLU A 155 -4.21 -17.87 -3.34
N ALA A 156 -3.64 -16.72 -2.97
CA ALA A 156 -2.19 -16.48 -3.00
C ALA A 156 -1.44 -17.08 -1.82
N GLY A 157 -2.14 -17.55 -0.77
CA GLY A 157 -1.53 -18.26 0.36
C GLY A 157 -1.83 -17.70 1.75
N PHE A 158 -2.55 -16.59 1.86
CA PHE A 158 -2.95 -16.07 3.18
C PHE A 158 -4.09 -16.90 3.78
N ALA A 159 -4.06 -17.08 5.11
CA ALA A 159 -5.25 -17.55 5.82
C ALA A 159 -6.27 -16.39 5.88
N ALA A 160 -7.54 -16.71 5.66
CA ALA A 160 -8.60 -15.69 5.61
C ALA A 160 -8.69 -14.86 6.91
N GLU A 161 -8.54 -15.51 8.06
CA GLU A 161 -8.55 -14.86 9.38
C GLU A 161 -7.37 -13.93 9.63
N ASP A 162 -6.28 -14.06 8.89
CA ASP A 162 -5.09 -13.23 9.02
C ASP A 162 -5.19 -11.91 8.24
N ARG A 163 -6.18 -11.77 7.36
CA ARG A 163 -6.38 -10.59 6.51
C ARG A 163 -7.61 -9.81 6.92
N CYS A 164 -7.58 -8.52 6.66
CA CYS A 164 -8.76 -7.66 6.82
C CYS A 164 -8.75 -6.54 5.77
N ALA A 165 -9.93 -6.06 5.44
CA ALA A 165 -10.11 -4.82 4.70
C ALA A 165 -10.33 -3.69 5.70
N MET A 166 -9.80 -2.52 5.39
CA MET A 166 -9.92 -1.33 6.20
C MET A 166 -10.35 -0.15 5.33
N ALA A 167 -11.01 0.82 5.96
CA ALA A 167 -11.42 2.04 5.29
C ALA A 167 -11.25 3.25 6.20
N ILE A 168 -11.00 4.40 5.59
CA ILE A 168 -11.07 5.71 6.23
C ILE A 168 -12.07 6.57 5.45
N SER A 169 -12.94 7.27 6.16
CA SER A 169 -13.86 8.23 5.57
C SER A 169 -13.27 9.63 5.69
N LEU A 170 -13.27 10.35 4.58
CA LEU A 170 -12.72 11.71 4.48
C LEU A 170 -13.89 12.70 4.40
N THR A 171 -13.75 13.82 5.09
CA THR A 171 -14.78 14.89 5.08
C THR A 171 -14.17 16.22 4.72
#